data_d0d6a2f8f6006eee1e9578b939b79780
#
_entry.id   d0d6a2f8f6006eee1e9578b939b79780
#
_cell.length_a   1.000
_cell.length_b   1.000
_cell.length_c   1.000
_cell.angle_alpha   90.00
_cell.angle_beta   90.00
_cell.angle_gamma   90.00
#
_symmetry.space_group_name_H-M   'P 1'
#
loop_
_entity.id
_entity.type
_entity.pdbx_description
1 polymer ?
#
loop_
_entity_poly.entity_id
_entity_poly.type
_entity_poly.pdbx_seq_one_letter_code
_entity_poly.pdbx_strand_id
1 'polypeptide(L)'
;MNARNEPRPIQKKIPIWIGGGGEKRTLNIAAKYADGWNVPFVSPEAFTHKSAVLTSHCEAVGRDPSDIKRTVNLAIAWTEESLQSQFGVMANAVRPGVLTGSDEEVIDRIGQYVEAGAELFHGEGPEAAERWAEA
;
A
#
# COMPACT_ATOMS: atom_id res chain seq x y z
N MET A 1 -16.59 12.47 26.75
CA MET A 1 -17.77 11.75 26.21
C MET A 1 -17.50 10.25 26.27
N ASN A 2 -18.42 9.52 26.83
CA ASN A 2 -18.37 8.05 26.88
C ASN A 2 -19.13 7.48 25.68
N ALA A 3 -18.43 7.33 24.54
CA ALA A 3 -19.00 6.63 23.40
C ALA A 3 -18.88 5.12 23.62
N ARG A 4 -19.97 4.40 23.43
CA ARG A 4 -19.98 2.94 23.47
C ARG A 4 -20.22 2.38 22.09
N ASN A 5 -19.40 1.39 21.70
CA ASN A 5 -19.64 0.56 20.53
C ASN A 5 -20.37 -0.71 20.95
N GLU A 6 -21.59 -0.88 20.47
CA GLU A 6 -22.38 -2.09 20.70
C GLU A 6 -22.92 -2.63 19.36
N PRO A 7 -22.80 -3.94 19.08
CA PRO A 7 -22.18 -4.97 19.92
C PRO A 7 -20.66 -4.83 20.04
N ARG A 8 -20.11 -5.32 21.16
CA ARG A 8 -18.65 -5.31 21.37
C ARG A 8 -17.95 -6.26 20.40
N PRO A 9 -16.71 -5.95 19.95
CA PRO A 9 -15.93 -6.85 19.12
C PRO A 9 -15.68 -8.19 19.83
N ILE A 10 -15.73 -9.27 19.06
CA ILE A 10 -15.35 -10.62 19.52
C ILE A 10 -13.85 -10.71 19.76
N GLN A 11 -13.06 -9.99 18.94
CA GLN A 11 -11.61 -9.94 19.04
C GLN A 11 -11.17 -9.10 20.25
N LYS A 12 -10.09 -9.49 20.89
CA LYS A 12 -9.47 -8.70 21.96
C LYS A 12 -8.95 -7.34 21.47
N LYS A 13 -8.52 -7.27 20.21
CA LYS A 13 -8.00 -6.08 19.55
C LYS A 13 -8.49 -6.05 18.11
N ILE A 14 -8.99 -4.90 17.68
CA ILE A 14 -9.30 -4.64 16.28
C ILE A 14 -8.03 -4.11 15.62
N PRO A 15 -7.50 -4.75 14.56
CA PRO A 15 -6.36 -4.22 13.83
C PRO A 15 -6.63 -2.84 13.23
N ILE A 16 -5.67 -1.93 13.36
CA ILE A 16 -5.76 -0.57 12.84
C ILE A 16 -4.85 -0.48 11.62
N TRP A 17 -5.44 -0.12 10.48
CA TRP A 17 -4.73 0.14 9.24
C TRP A 17 -4.73 1.63 8.93
N ILE A 18 -3.56 2.13 8.56
CA ILE A 18 -3.39 3.54 8.20
C ILE A 18 -2.91 3.61 6.75
N GLY A 19 -3.67 4.34 5.93
CA GLY A 19 -3.36 4.58 4.53
C GLY A 19 -2.70 5.93 4.31
N GLY A 20 -1.80 5.99 3.34
CA GLY A 20 -1.18 7.22 2.89
C GLY A 20 0.33 7.27 3.03
N GLY A 21 0.93 8.21 2.33
CA GLY A 21 2.39 8.33 2.21
C GLY A 21 2.99 9.59 2.85
N GLY A 22 2.23 10.33 3.65
CA GLY A 22 2.72 11.56 4.30
C GLY A 22 3.80 11.27 5.35
N GLU A 23 5.04 11.66 5.06
CA GLU A 23 6.20 11.24 5.84
C GLU A 23 6.27 11.85 7.23
N LYS A 24 5.78 13.08 7.40
CA LYS A 24 5.84 13.79 8.68
C LYS A 24 4.72 13.43 9.65
N ARG A 25 3.50 13.26 9.15
CA ARG A 25 2.29 13.03 9.97
C ARG A 25 1.78 11.61 9.84
N THR A 26 1.43 11.17 8.65
CA THR A 26 0.82 9.86 8.41
C THR A 26 1.71 8.73 8.89
N LEU A 27 2.97 8.72 8.52
CA LEU A 27 3.92 7.68 8.93
C LEU A 27 4.26 7.75 10.43
N ASN A 28 4.24 8.95 11.02
CA ASN A 28 4.40 9.09 12.47
C ASN A 28 3.22 8.48 13.24
N ILE A 29 2.00 8.72 12.78
CA ILE A 29 0.79 8.14 13.36
C ILE A 29 0.78 6.63 13.16
N ALA A 30 1.16 6.15 11.98
CA ALA A 30 1.29 4.72 11.70
C ALA A 30 2.30 4.05 12.65
N ALA A 31 3.46 4.65 12.88
CA ALA A 31 4.46 4.14 13.81
C ALA A 31 3.94 3.99 15.24
N LYS A 32 3.06 4.88 15.65
CA LYS A 32 2.48 4.87 17.02
C LYS A 32 1.35 3.87 17.20
N TYR A 33 0.47 3.73 16.21
CA TYR A 33 -0.83 3.10 16.40
C TYR A 33 -1.19 2.01 15.40
N ALA A 34 -0.55 1.94 14.22
CA ALA A 34 -0.96 1.03 13.17
C ALA A 34 -0.49 -0.41 13.39
N ASP A 35 -1.32 -1.37 13.01
CA ASP A 35 -0.97 -2.77 12.82
C ASP A 35 -0.59 -3.05 11.36
N GLY A 36 -1.07 -2.19 10.45
CA GLY A 36 -0.73 -2.21 9.04
C GLY A 36 -0.67 -0.80 8.44
N TRP A 37 0.19 -0.65 7.47
CA TRP A 37 0.34 0.57 6.68
C TRP A 37 0.17 0.25 5.20
N ASN A 38 -0.61 1.06 4.51
CA ASN A 38 -0.84 0.94 3.09
C ASN A 38 -0.53 2.24 2.38
N VAL A 39 0.27 2.19 1.34
CA VAL A 39 0.59 3.36 0.51
C VAL A 39 0.11 3.13 -0.93
N PRO A 40 -0.64 4.09 -1.50
CA PRO A 40 -1.15 3.95 -2.85
C PRO A 40 -0.17 4.42 -3.91
N PHE A 41 -0.07 3.68 -5.00
CA PHE A 41 0.48 4.09 -6.30
C PHE A 41 1.88 4.71 -6.26
N VAL A 42 2.78 4.13 -5.49
CA VAL A 42 4.18 4.55 -5.43
C VAL A 42 5.08 3.58 -6.19
N SER A 43 6.21 4.07 -6.69
CA SER A 43 7.26 3.22 -7.27
C SER A 43 7.94 2.35 -6.19
N PRO A 44 8.65 1.26 -6.56
CA PRO A 44 9.43 0.49 -5.59
C PRO A 44 10.46 1.32 -4.82
N GLU A 45 11.10 2.27 -5.48
CA GLU A 45 12.07 3.19 -4.87
C GLU A 45 11.40 4.10 -3.83
N ALA A 46 10.26 4.68 -4.19
CA ALA A 46 9.48 5.50 -3.27
C ALA A 46 8.92 4.69 -2.10
N PHE A 47 8.49 3.45 -2.35
CA PHE A 47 8.07 2.53 -1.29
C PHE A 47 9.20 2.25 -0.31
N THR A 48 10.41 1.94 -0.82
CA THR A 48 11.60 1.71 0.00
C THR A 48 11.92 2.93 0.87
N HIS A 49 11.90 4.12 0.28
CA HIS A 49 12.14 5.37 1.02
C HIS A 49 11.13 5.59 2.14
N LYS A 50 9.84 5.51 1.83
CA LYS A 50 8.77 5.72 2.81
C LYS A 50 8.76 4.64 3.89
N SER A 51 9.09 3.41 3.53
CA SER A 51 9.25 2.30 4.47
C SER A 51 10.40 2.55 5.46
N ALA A 52 11.51 3.10 4.98
CA ALA A 52 12.62 3.52 5.83
C ALA A 52 12.23 4.67 6.78
N VAL A 53 11.46 5.65 6.30
CA VAL A 53 10.92 6.74 7.14
C VAL A 53 10.00 6.19 8.23
N LEU A 54 9.13 5.24 7.88
CA LEU A 54 8.27 4.58 8.85
C LEU A 54 9.11 3.86 9.92
N THR A 55 10.14 3.14 9.52
CA THR A 55 11.08 2.48 10.45
C THR A 55 11.72 3.47 11.40
N SER A 56 12.19 4.61 10.90
CA SER A 56 12.77 5.67 11.72
C SER A 56 11.77 6.24 12.75
N HIS A 57 10.53 6.43 12.36
CA HIS A 57 9.48 6.84 13.30
C HIS A 57 9.19 5.78 14.37
N CYS A 58 9.19 4.49 14.00
CA CYS A 58 9.05 3.40 14.96
C CYS A 58 10.18 3.40 16.00
N GLU A 59 11.41 3.52 15.56
CA GLU A 59 12.59 3.59 16.43
C GLU A 59 12.51 4.78 17.40
N ALA A 60 12.07 5.93 16.90
CA ALA A 60 11.93 7.14 17.73
C ALA A 60 10.88 7.00 18.85
N VAL A 61 9.85 6.17 18.66
CA VAL A 61 8.81 5.92 19.66
C VAL A 61 9.00 4.60 20.41
N GLY A 62 10.08 3.89 20.17
CA GLY A 62 10.41 2.64 20.86
C GLY A 62 9.56 1.45 20.45
N ARG A 63 9.05 1.44 19.21
CA ARG A 63 8.25 0.36 18.68
C ARG A 63 9.05 -0.50 17.69
N ASP A 64 8.86 -1.82 17.72
CA ASP A 64 9.45 -2.73 16.74
C ASP A 64 8.85 -2.46 15.35
N PRO A 65 9.68 -2.06 14.36
CA PRO A 65 9.20 -1.80 13.01
C PRO A 65 8.54 -3.01 12.33
N SER A 66 8.90 -4.23 12.73
CA SER A 66 8.32 -5.47 12.18
C SER A 66 6.89 -5.74 12.65
N ASP A 67 6.40 -5.02 13.64
CA ASP A 67 5.01 -5.14 14.13
C ASP A 67 3.99 -4.54 13.15
N ILE A 68 4.46 -3.77 12.16
CA ILE A 68 3.58 -3.11 11.18
C ILE A 68 3.71 -3.80 9.82
N LYS A 69 2.62 -4.39 9.35
CA LYS A 69 2.55 -4.91 7.99
C LYS A 69 2.62 -3.77 6.98
N ARG A 70 3.38 -3.97 5.91
CA ARG A 70 3.65 -2.95 4.89
C ARG A 70 3.09 -3.39 3.56
N THR A 71 2.15 -2.62 3.04
CA THR A 71 1.40 -2.98 1.83
C THR A 71 1.36 -1.82 0.85
N VAL A 72 1.09 -2.14 -0.40
CA VAL A 72 1.01 -1.17 -1.49
C VAL A 72 -0.21 -1.42 -2.36
N ASN A 73 -0.90 -0.36 -2.77
CA ASN A 73 -1.90 -0.42 -3.83
C ASN A 73 -1.24 -0.16 -5.17
N LEU A 74 -1.50 -1.03 -6.13
CA LEU A 74 -1.03 -0.94 -7.49
C LEU A 74 -2.19 -0.95 -8.47
N ALA A 75 -2.06 -0.23 -9.57
CA ALA A 75 -3.00 -0.30 -10.68
C ALA A 75 -2.46 -1.25 -11.76
N ILE A 76 -3.36 -1.91 -12.47
CA ILE A 76 -3.03 -2.69 -13.66
C ILE A 76 -3.66 -2.01 -14.86
N ALA A 77 -2.86 -1.66 -15.84
CA ALA A 77 -3.33 -1.10 -17.10
C ALA A 77 -2.48 -1.64 -18.24
N TRP A 78 -3.13 -2.26 -19.20
CA TRP A 78 -2.46 -2.87 -20.35
C TRP A 78 -1.95 -1.85 -21.37
N THR A 79 -2.65 -0.72 -21.47
CA THR A 79 -2.39 0.34 -22.42
C THR A 79 -2.54 1.70 -21.76
N GLU A 80 -1.98 2.73 -22.38
CA GLU A 80 -2.17 4.12 -21.95
C GLU A 80 -3.67 4.52 -22.01
N GLU A 81 -4.38 4.04 -23.02
CA GLU A 81 -5.83 4.27 -23.14
C GLU A 81 -6.60 3.65 -21.96
N SER A 82 -6.25 2.43 -21.57
CA SER A 82 -6.82 1.77 -20.40
C SER A 82 -6.54 2.56 -19.11
N LEU A 83 -5.32 3.05 -18.94
CA LEU A 83 -4.95 3.88 -17.80
C LEU A 83 -5.78 5.17 -17.74
N GLN A 84 -5.94 5.85 -18.87
CA GLN A 84 -6.76 7.06 -18.96
C GLN A 84 -8.24 6.76 -18.70
N SER A 85 -8.74 5.64 -19.20
CA SER A 85 -10.13 5.22 -19.00
C SER A 85 -10.43 4.92 -17.53
N GLN A 86 -9.51 4.28 -16.82
CA GLN A 86 -9.68 3.91 -15.42
C GLN A 86 -9.53 5.09 -14.46
N PHE A 87 -8.56 5.95 -14.69
CA PHE A 87 -8.15 6.99 -13.74
C PHE A 87 -8.35 8.42 -14.22
N GLY A 88 -8.58 8.64 -15.51
CA GLY A 88 -8.84 9.98 -16.07
C GLY A 88 -7.77 11.00 -15.68
N VAL A 89 -8.18 12.07 -15.04
CA VAL A 89 -7.28 13.15 -14.60
C VAL A 89 -6.25 12.70 -13.55
N MET A 90 -6.51 11.58 -12.88
CA MET A 90 -5.60 11.01 -11.88
C MET A 90 -4.53 10.10 -12.48
N ALA A 91 -4.58 9.82 -13.79
CA ALA A 91 -3.66 8.87 -14.44
C ALA A 91 -2.18 9.17 -14.17
N ASN A 92 -1.78 10.44 -14.22
CA ASN A 92 -0.40 10.84 -13.94
C ASN A 92 0.01 10.62 -12.47
N ALA A 93 -0.93 10.82 -11.55
CA ALA A 93 -0.68 10.61 -10.12
C ALA A 93 -0.50 9.13 -9.76
N VAL A 94 -1.23 8.24 -10.43
CA VAL A 94 -1.15 6.79 -10.16
C VAL A 94 -0.06 6.09 -10.97
N ARG A 95 0.45 6.72 -12.03
CA ARG A 95 1.43 6.14 -12.96
C ARG A 95 2.65 5.47 -12.30
N PRO A 96 3.26 6.02 -11.23
CA PRO A 96 4.39 5.36 -10.57
C PRO A 96 4.06 3.97 -10.01
N GLY A 97 2.81 3.70 -9.67
CA GLY A 97 2.33 2.42 -9.15
C GLY A 97 1.50 1.62 -10.15
N VAL A 98 1.72 1.81 -11.46
CA VAL A 98 1.01 1.06 -12.51
C VAL A 98 1.84 -0.14 -12.94
N LEU A 99 1.20 -1.30 -12.95
CA LEU A 99 1.73 -2.52 -13.55
C LEU A 99 1.26 -2.60 -15.00
N THR A 100 2.21 -2.64 -15.93
CA THR A 100 1.93 -2.68 -17.36
C THR A 100 2.99 -3.51 -18.10
N GLY A 101 2.71 -3.92 -19.31
CA GLY A 101 3.62 -4.69 -20.13
C GLY A 101 3.31 -6.19 -20.17
N SER A 102 4.31 -7.00 -20.50
CA SER A 102 4.20 -8.46 -20.53
C SER A 102 4.06 -9.05 -19.13
N ASP A 103 3.69 -10.33 -19.07
CA ASP A 103 3.59 -11.04 -17.79
C ASP A 103 4.94 -11.07 -17.06
N GLU A 104 6.04 -11.23 -17.79
CA GLU A 104 7.39 -11.23 -17.22
C GLU A 104 7.76 -9.86 -16.63
N GLU A 105 7.43 -8.78 -17.33
CA GLU A 105 7.65 -7.41 -16.84
C GLU A 105 6.83 -7.10 -15.58
N VAL A 106 5.60 -7.57 -15.54
CA VAL A 106 4.74 -7.40 -14.35
C VAL A 106 5.27 -8.22 -13.17
N ILE A 107 5.67 -9.47 -13.40
CA ILE A 107 6.26 -10.32 -12.35
C ILE A 107 7.54 -9.71 -11.81
N ASP A 108 8.41 -9.22 -12.69
CA ASP A 108 9.65 -8.53 -12.28
C ASP A 108 9.36 -7.29 -11.44
N ARG A 109 8.39 -6.49 -11.84
CA ARG A 109 7.98 -5.28 -11.11
C ARG A 109 7.43 -5.61 -9.73
N ILE A 110 6.59 -6.64 -9.63
CA ILE A 110 6.09 -7.14 -8.33
C ILE A 110 7.26 -7.61 -7.46
N GLY A 111 8.22 -8.31 -8.04
CA GLY A 111 9.44 -8.74 -7.35
C GLY A 111 10.22 -7.58 -6.72
N GLN A 112 10.30 -6.45 -7.41
CA GLN A 112 10.94 -5.23 -6.87
C GLN A 112 10.24 -4.71 -5.62
N TYR A 113 8.90 -4.76 -5.56
CA TYR A 113 8.15 -4.39 -4.36
C TYR A 113 8.36 -5.38 -3.21
N VAL A 114 8.42 -6.68 -3.51
CA VAL A 114 8.72 -7.71 -2.51
C VAL A 114 10.10 -7.49 -1.92
N GLU A 115 11.11 -7.23 -2.74
CA GLU A 115 12.47 -6.91 -2.30
C GLU A 115 12.50 -5.62 -1.44
N ALA A 116 11.64 -4.67 -1.75
CA ALA A 116 11.46 -3.44 -0.98
C ALA A 116 10.72 -3.66 0.36
N GLY A 117 10.22 -4.87 0.64
CA GLY A 117 9.56 -5.23 1.88
C GLY A 117 8.04 -5.15 1.86
N ALA A 118 7.40 -5.09 0.69
CA ALA A 118 5.95 -5.16 0.60
C ALA A 118 5.46 -6.59 0.91
N GLU A 119 4.51 -6.71 1.82
CA GLU A 119 3.99 -7.99 2.30
C GLU A 119 2.66 -8.37 1.64
N LEU A 120 1.91 -7.38 1.14
CA LEU A 120 0.63 -7.57 0.48
C LEU A 120 0.44 -6.52 -0.60
N PHE A 121 -0.20 -6.92 -1.69
CA PHE A 121 -0.52 -6.07 -2.82
C PHE A 121 -2.03 -5.98 -2.99
N HIS A 122 -2.53 -4.77 -3.19
CA HIS A 122 -3.90 -4.52 -3.57
C HIS A 122 -3.93 -4.08 -5.03
N GLY A 123 -4.60 -4.84 -5.88
CA GLY A 123 -4.82 -4.48 -7.27
C GLY A 123 -6.04 -3.59 -7.43
N GLU A 124 -5.90 -2.50 -8.15
CA GLU A 124 -6.96 -1.55 -8.44
C GLU A 124 -7.34 -1.60 -9.92
N GLY A 125 -8.63 -1.48 -10.20
CA GLY A 125 -9.18 -1.43 -11.53
C GLY A 125 -9.79 -2.74 -12.02
N PRO A 126 -10.64 -2.70 -13.04
CA PRO A 126 -11.35 -3.88 -13.56
C PRO A 126 -10.40 -4.93 -14.12
N GLU A 127 -9.33 -4.53 -14.79
CA GLU A 127 -8.34 -5.44 -15.36
C GLU A 127 -7.54 -6.20 -14.29
N ALA A 128 -7.40 -5.65 -13.10
CA ALA A 128 -6.76 -6.32 -11.98
C ALA A 128 -7.52 -7.58 -11.56
N ALA A 129 -8.84 -7.51 -11.50
CA ALA A 129 -9.68 -8.63 -11.10
C ALA A 129 -9.59 -9.81 -12.10
N GLU A 130 -9.57 -9.52 -13.39
CA GLU A 130 -9.43 -10.54 -14.44
C GLU A 130 -8.08 -11.26 -14.33
N ARG A 131 -7.00 -10.51 -14.19
CA ARG A 131 -5.65 -11.08 -14.14
C ARG A 131 -5.38 -11.86 -12.85
N TRP A 132 -5.88 -11.40 -11.72
CA TRP A 132 -5.73 -12.15 -10.47
C TRP A 132 -6.52 -13.47 -10.49
N ALA A 133 -7.61 -13.54 -11.26
CA ALA A 133 -8.38 -14.77 -11.42
C ALA A 133 -7.69 -15.82 -12.30
N GLU A 134 -6.83 -15.40 -13.24
CA GLU A 134 -6.07 -16.27 -14.14
C GLU A 134 -4.73 -16.76 -13.55
N ALA A 135 -4.26 -16.07 -12.55
CA ALA A 135 -3.00 -16.41 -11.87
C ALA A 135 -3.25 -17.47 -10.80
#